data_9bb4d7999b5e7ca9219711cd9cdfce1c
#
_entry.id   9bb4d7999b5e7ca9219711cd9cdfce1c
#
_cell.length_a   1.000
_cell.length_b   1.000
_cell.length_c   1.000
_cell.angle_alpha   90.00
_cell.angle_beta   90.00
_cell.angle_gamma   90.00
#
_symmetry.space_group_name_H-M   'P 1'
#
loop_
_entity.id
_entity.type
_entity.pdbx_description
1 polymer ?
#
loop_
_entity_poly.entity_id
_entity_poly.type
_entity_poly.pdbx_seq_one_letter_code
_entity_poly.pdbx_strand_id
1 'polypeptide(L)'
;MNMNKREWDIRGLFVFIRVHSWLRLFPRLKRAMVAMLAIATVLSAATVHGRVEIVSSKDPGVRKHSDFSGVVVWLDPISGTLPLPQPRKAEMVQRGKRFTPHVLAIAVGSTVDFPNFDPIFHNAFSNYDGQVFDVGLYPPGTTRSVPFRKEGIVRIFCDIHPTMSAIIVVVRSPYYAVSANSGEFSIANVPPGAYRLHIFHERATQQTLNELTRTVDVTGADVALGNLTVSESGYLLLPHKNKYGKDYPAASGTYSGSKP
;
A
#
# COMPACT_ATOMS: atom_id res chain seq x y z
N MET A 1 -30.82 55.95 53.82
CA MET A 1 -32.19 55.63 53.42
C MET A 1 -32.27 54.15 53.13
N ASN A 2 -32.99 53.46 54.05
CA ASN A 2 -33.11 52.01 54.10
C ASN A 2 -33.75 51.42 52.87
N MET A 3 -33.27 50.25 52.48
CA MET A 3 -34.14 49.21 51.91
C MET A 3 -33.50 47.83 51.93
N ASN A 4 -33.90 47.07 52.85
CA ASN A 4 -34.36 45.68 52.90
C ASN A 4 -33.71 44.63 52.03
N LYS A 5 -32.94 43.78 52.69
CA LYS A 5 -32.64 42.41 52.35
C LYS A 5 -33.90 41.56 52.47
N ARG A 6 -34.24 40.83 51.40
CA ARG A 6 -35.13 39.64 51.50
C ARG A 6 -34.27 38.41 51.28
N GLU A 7 -34.11 37.68 52.38
CA GLU A 7 -33.60 36.30 52.32
C GLU A 7 -34.71 35.40 51.78
N TRP A 8 -34.35 34.60 50.77
CA TRP A 8 -35.14 33.46 50.30
C TRP A 8 -34.53 32.18 50.87
N ASP A 9 -35.24 31.62 51.83
CA ASP A 9 -35.00 30.31 52.44
C ASP A 9 -35.53 29.24 51.46
N ILE A 10 -34.62 28.56 50.75
CA ILE A 10 -34.97 27.41 49.92
C ILE A 10 -34.59 26.14 50.67
N ARG A 11 -35.55 25.69 51.51
CA ARG A 11 -35.47 24.33 52.04
C ARG A 11 -35.72 23.33 50.89
N GLY A 12 -34.66 22.80 50.37
CA GLY A 12 -34.67 21.77 49.34
C GLY A 12 -35.28 20.47 49.85
N LEU A 13 -36.39 20.11 49.24
CA LEU A 13 -37.06 18.83 49.43
C LEU A 13 -36.23 17.75 48.76
N PHE A 14 -35.42 17.01 49.52
CA PHE A 14 -34.74 15.80 49.03
C PHE A 14 -35.78 14.69 48.89
N VAL A 15 -36.25 14.45 47.65
CA VAL A 15 -37.00 13.27 47.29
C VAL A 15 -36.01 12.14 47.07
N PHE A 16 -35.80 11.32 48.07
CA PHE A 16 -35.12 10.04 47.93
C PHE A 16 -36.02 9.07 47.16
N ILE A 17 -35.85 9.00 45.81
CA ILE A 17 -36.47 7.96 45.02
C ILE A 17 -35.71 6.66 45.31
N ARG A 18 -36.34 5.78 46.10
CA ARG A 18 -35.84 4.40 46.31
C ARG A 18 -35.91 3.59 45.01
N VAL A 19 -34.83 3.58 44.23
CA VAL A 19 -34.69 2.80 43.01
C VAL A 19 -34.42 1.29 43.28
N HIS A 20 -34.56 0.85 44.55
CA HIS A 20 -34.13 -0.49 44.97
C HIS A 20 -35.17 -1.61 44.87
N SER A 21 -36.42 -1.34 44.50
CA SER A 21 -37.47 -2.38 44.55
C SER A 21 -37.83 -3.02 43.20
N TRP A 22 -37.36 -2.48 42.06
CA TRP A 22 -37.70 -3.05 40.73
C TRP A 22 -36.71 -4.10 40.22
N LEU A 23 -35.53 -4.22 40.83
CA LEU A 23 -34.49 -5.18 40.37
C LEU A 23 -34.70 -6.62 40.88
N ARG A 24 -35.70 -6.88 41.73
CA ARG A 24 -35.94 -8.24 42.29
C ARG A 24 -36.98 -9.06 41.53
N LEU A 25 -37.74 -8.46 40.62
CA LEU A 25 -38.88 -9.13 39.98
C LEU A 25 -38.55 -9.94 38.69
N PHE A 26 -37.36 -9.79 38.11
CA PHE A 26 -37.01 -10.51 36.87
C PHE A 26 -35.61 -11.14 36.89
N PRO A 27 -35.37 -12.19 37.70
CA PRO A 27 -34.06 -12.88 37.70
C PRO A 27 -33.77 -13.61 36.36
N ARG A 28 -34.83 -13.93 35.57
CA ARG A 28 -34.69 -14.56 34.25
C ARG A 28 -34.24 -13.58 33.14
N LEU A 29 -34.60 -12.29 33.25
CA LEU A 29 -34.18 -11.26 32.32
C LEU A 29 -32.67 -10.93 32.44
N LYS A 30 -32.11 -10.99 33.66
CA LYS A 30 -30.67 -10.80 33.89
C LYS A 30 -29.83 -11.93 33.26
N ARG A 31 -30.32 -13.18 33.32
CA ARG A 31 -29.63 -14.33 32.70
C ARG A 31 -29.70 -14.27 31.16
N ALA A 32 -30.81 -13.78 30.59
CA ALA A 32 -30.95 -13.59 29.15
C ALA A 32 -30.06 -12.44 28.63
N MET A 33 -29.95 -11.32 29.37
CA MET A 33 -29.10 -10.19 29.01
C MET A 33 -27.58 -10.51 29.13
N VAL A 34 -27.19 -11.31 30.13
CA VAL A 34 -25.80 -11.77 30.27
C VAL A 34 -25.47 -12.83 29.22
N ALA A 35 -26.44 -13.68 28.82
CA ALA A 35 -26.23 -14.63 27.73
C ALA A 35 -26.17 -13.97 26.35
N MET A 36 -26.84 -12.82 26.14
CA MET A 36 -26.78 -12.06 24.89
C MET A 36 -25.49 -11.24 24.73
N LEU A 37 -24.78 -10.95 25.84
CA LEU A 37 -23.51 -10.22 25.82
C LEU A 37 -22.28 -11.11 25.56
N ALA A 38 -22.46 -12.45 25.51
CA ALA A 38 -21.36 -13.40 25.41
C ALA A 38 -21.08 -13.92 23.99
N ILE A 39 -21.79 -13.41 22.98
CA ILE A 39 -21.50 -13.75 21.57
C ILE A 39 -21.05 -12.49 20.82
N ALA A 40 -20.10 -11.79 21.39
CA ALA A 40 -19.18 -11.02 20.57
C ALA A 40 -18.20 -12.04 19.97
N THR A 41 -18.55 -12.62 18.84
CA THR A 41 -17.56 -13.31 18.01
C THR A 41 -16.47 -12.30 17.73
N VAL A 42 -15.33 -12.45 18.40
CA VAL A 42 -14.13 -11.73 18.01
C VAL A 42 -13.85 -12.18 16.58
N LEU A 43 -14.23 -11.34 15.63
CA LEU A 43 -13.87 -11.56 14.22
C LEU A 43 -12.36 -11.38 14.18
N SER A 44 -11.63 -12.49 14.38
CA SER A 44 -10.17 -12.46 14.36
C SER A 44 -9.73 -12.14 12.93
N ALA A 45 -9.00 -11.04 12.78
CA ALA A 45 -8.35 -10.74 11.53
C ALA A 45 -7.17 -11.71 11.33
N ALA A 46 -7.09 -12.29 10.16
CA ALA A 46 -6.08 -13.26 9.78
C ALA A 46 -4.87 -12.63 9.11
N THR A 47 -3.77 -13.35 9.07
CA THR A 47 -2.63 -13.06 8.22
C THR A 47 -2.68 -13.97 6.99
N VAL A 48 -2.65 -13.37 5.80
CA VAL A 48 -2.49 -14.12 4.54
C VAL A 48 -1.04 -14.01 4.12
N HIS A 49 -0.36 -15.15 4.00
CA HIS A 49 1.07 -15.19 3.71
C HIS A 49 1.41 -16.25 2.66
N GLY A 50 2.58 -16.09 2.06
CA GLY A 50 3.06 -17.03 1.06
C GLY A 50 4.47 -16.68 0.62
N ARG A 51 4.93 -17.38 -0.39
CA ARG A 51 6.22 -17.16 -1.01
C ARG A 51 6.07 -17.06 -2.52
N VAL A 52 6.75 -16.10 -3.12
CA VAL A 52 6.90 -15.98 -4.57
C VAL A 52 8.19 -16.63 -5.00
N GLU A 53 8.15 -17.29 -6.14
CA GLU A 53 9.32 -17.77 -6.87
C GLU A 53 9.25 -17.26 -8.30
N ILE A 54 10.29 -16.56 -8.77
CA ILE A 54 10.38 -16.04 -10.13
C ILE A 54 11.16 -17.05 -10.97
N VAL A 55 10.55 -17.50 -12.07
CA VAL A 55 11.14 -18.48 -12.96
C VAL A 55 11.30 -17.92 -14.39
N SER A 56 12.11 -18.57 -15.22
CA SER A 56 12.38 -18.17 -16.60
C SER A 56 12.93 -16.76 -16.75
N SER A 57 13.57 -16.24 -15.69
CA SER A 57 14.11 -14.89 -15.65
C SER A 57 15.44 -14.77 -16.40
N LYS A 58 15.63 -13.62 -17.05
CA LYS A 58 16.92 -13.18 -17.60
C LYS A 58 17.64 -12.22 -16.65
N ASP A 59 17.00 -11.80 -15.58
CA ASP A 59 17.56 -10.87 -14.60
C ASP A 59 18.69 -11.52 -13.78
N PRO A 60 19.86 -10.88 -13.66
CA PRO A 60 20.98 -11.42 -12.89
C PRO A 60 20.68 -11.54 -11.38
N GLY A 61 19.87 -10.67 -10.82
CA GLY A 61 19.45 -10.73 -9.40
C GLY A 61 18.69 -12.03 -9.12
N VAL A 62 17.71 -12.35 -9.97
CA VAL A 62 16.96 -13.61 -9.87
C VAL A 62 17.88 -14.82 -10.12
N ARG A 63 18.63 -14.81 -11.22
CA ARG A 63 19.41 -16.00 -11.65
C ARG A 63 20.61 -16.34 -10.76
N LYS A 64 21.26 -15.32 -10.21
CA LYS A 64 22.52 -15.51 -9.43
C LYS A 64 22.30 -15.42 -7.93
N HIS A 65 21.26 -14.69 -7.50
CA HIS A 65 21.07 -14.37 -6.10
C HIS A 65 19.71 -14.80 -5.57
N SER A 66 18.87 -15.44 -6.38
CA SER A 66 17.49 -15.82 -6.03
C SER A 66 16.71 -14.65 -5.42
N ASP A 67 16.90 -13.45 -5.98
CA ASP A 67 16.18 -12.26 -5.56
C ASP A 67 14.78 -12.27 -6.17
N PHE A 68 13.79 -12.61 -5.33
CA PHE A 68 12.38 -12.68 -5.71
C PHE A 68 11.60 -11.47 -5.17
N SER A 69 12.28 -10.38 -4.90
CA SER A 69 11.66 -9.15 -4.41
C SER A 69 10.83 -8.42 -5.48
N GLY A 70 9.99 -7.49 -5.05
CA GLY A 70 9.28 -6.58 -5.94
C GLY A 70 8.03 -7.16 -6.61
N VAL A 71 7.57 -8.34 -6.20
CA VAL A 71 6.25 -8.84 -6.60
C VAL A 71 5.21 -8.27 -5.65
N VAL A 72 4.22 -7.55 -6.18
CA VAL A 72 3.13 -6.99 -5.40
C VAL A 72 1.96 -7.97 -5.37
N VAL A 73 1.46 -8.26 -4.18
CA VAL A 73 0.31 -9.15 -3.95
C VAL A 73 -0.75 -8.36 -3.21
N TRP A 74 -2.02 -8.42 -3.66
CA TRP A 74 -3.12 -7.78 -2.94
C TRP A 74 -4.41 -8.59 -3.03
N LEU A 75 -5.32 -8.30 -2.10
CA LEU A 75 -6.60 -8.97 -1.94
C LEU A 75 -7.73 -7.96 -2.07
N ASP A 76 -8.61 -8.17 -3.05
CA ASP A 76 -9.85 -7.40 -3.17
C ASP A 76 -11.04 -8.25 -2.70
N PRO A 77 -11.90 -7.77 -1.78
CA PRO A 77 -13.07 -8.52 -1.36
C PRO A 77 -14.02 -8.74 -2.54
N ILE A 78 -14.52 -9.98 -2.69
CA ILE A 78 -15.46 -10.33 -3.75
C ILE A 78 -16.87 -9.77 -3.44
N SER A 79 -17.18 -9.65 -2.15
CA SER A 79 -18.45 -9.12 -1.68
C SER A 79 -18.24 -8.19 -0.48
N GLY A 80 -19.20 -7.30 -0.25
CA GLY A 80 -19.12 -6.32 0.83
C GLY A 80 -18.47 -5.01 0.40
N THR A 81 -18.26 -4.12 1.37
CA THR A 81 -17.64 -2.81 1.14
C THR A 81 -16.15 -2.91 1.38
N LEU A 82 -15.35 -2.50 0.41
CA LEU A 82 -13.90 -2.37 0.60
C LEU A 82 -13.65 -1.29 1.68
N PRO A 83 -12.88 -1.61 2.73
CA PRO A 83 -12.49 -0.59 3.68
C PRO A 83 -11.74 0.54 2.97
N LEU A 84 -11.94 1.77 3.46
CA LEU A 84 -11.23 2.91 2.90
C LEU A 84 -9.71 2.68 3.02
N PRO A 85 -8.96 2.88 1.93
CA PRO A 85 -7.51 2.80 1.99
C PRO A 85 -6.98 3.82 3.01
N GLN A 86 -5.87 3.46 3.65
CA GLN A 86 -5.17 4.34 4.59
C GLN A 86 -4.02 5.02 3.86
N PRO A 87 -4.20 6.24 3.32
CA PRO A 87 -3.15 6.96 2.63
C PRO A 87 -1.96 7.18 3.56
N ARG A 88 -0.76 6.98 3.02
CA ARG A 88 0.49 7.16 3.75
C ARG A 88 1.47 8.00 2.94
N LYS A 89 2.45 8.55 3.63
CA LYS A 89 3.63 9.11 3.00
C LYS A 89 4.65 8.01 2.82
N ALA A 90 5.16 7.85 1.60
CA ALA A 90 6.19 6.88 1.26
C ALA A 90 7.34 7.60 0.53
N GLU A 91 8.48 6.94 0.42
CA GLU A 91 9.65 7.49 -0.25
C GLU A 91 10.14 6.57 -1.37
N MET A 92 10.56 7.16 -2.47
CA MET A 92 11.30 6.52 -3.54
C MET A 92 12.58 7.31 -3.79
N VAL A 93 13.65 6.87 -3.13
CA VAL A 93 14.94 7.57 -3.05
C VAL A 93 15.68 7.51 -4.39
N GLN A 94 16.29 8.61 -4.81
CA GLN A 94 17.23 8.66 -5.93
C GLN A 94 18.65 8.66 -5.40
N ARG A 95 19.36 7.57 -5.65
CA ARG A 95 20.77 7.41 -5.26
C ARG A 95 21.48 6.47 -6.22
N GLY A 96 22.71 6.82 -6.63
CA GLY A 96 23.49 6.02 -7.54
C GLY A 96 22.83 5.87 -8.94
N LYS A 97 22.11 6.91 -9.40
CA LYS A 97 21.30 6.89 -10.62
C LYS A 97 20.27 5.75 -10.63
N ARG A 98 19.61 5.52 -9.50
CA ARG A 98 18.55 4.51 -9.31
C ARG A 98 17.44 5.07 -8.45
N PHE A 99 16.22 4.59 -8.66
CA PHE A 99 15.11 4.71 -7.72
C PHE A 99 15.11 3.53 -6.76
N THR A 100 14.95 3.79 -5.47
CA THR A 100 14.92 2.76 -4.42
C THR A 100 13.77 3.03 -3.45
N PRO A 101 12.86 2.08 -3.22
CA PRO A 101 12.81 0.75 -3.83
C PRO A 101 12.49 0.82 -5.32
N HIS A 102 12.86 -0.22 -6.09
CA HIS A 102 12.51 -0.31 -7.52
C HIS A 102 10.99 -0.54 -7.72
N VAL A 103 10.36 -1.32 -6.87
CA VAL A 103 8.90 -1.51 -6.84
C VAL A 103 8.36 -1.07 -5.49
N LEU A 104 7.39 -0.17 -5.50
CA LEU A 104 6.70 0.35 -4.32
C LEU A 104 5.20 0.11 -4.45
N ALA A 105 4.57 -0.48 -3.45
CA ALA A 105 3.12 -0.59 -3.36
C ALA A 105 2.56 0.43 -2.35
N ILE A 106 1.52 1.15 -2.73
CA ILE A 106 0.88 2.17 -1.90
C ILE A 106 -0.65 2.12 -2.03
N ALA A 107 -1.33 2.59 -1.00
CA ALA A 107 -2.78 2.80 -1.08
C ALA A 107 -3.11 4.06 -1.88
N VAL A 108 -4.25 4.05 -2.58
CA VAL A 108 -4.81 5.25 -3.24
C VAL A 108 -4.91 6.41 -2.25
N GLY A 109 -4.53 7.61 -2.68
CA GLY A 109 -4.47 8.82 -1.86
C GLY A 109 -3.12 9.06 -1.19
N SER A 110 -2.20 8.09 -1.21
CA SER A 110 -0.84 8.24 -0.67
C SER A 110 -0.03 9.27 -1.44
N THR A 111 0.96 9.83 -0.76
CA THR A 111 1.96 10.73 -1.37
C THR A 111 3.31 10.04 -1.37
N VAL A 112 4.02 10.09 -2.50
CA VAL A 112 5.40 9.61 -2.58
C VAL A 112 6.34 10.77 -2.71
N ASP A 113 7.33 10.80 -1.83
CA ASP A 113 8.47 11.70 -1.89
C ASP A 113 9.59 11.09 -2.73
N PHE A 114 10.22 11.91 -3.55
CA PHE A 114 11.37 11.58 -4.38
C PHE A 114 12.59 12.40 -3.93
N PRO A 115 13.26 12.05 -2.82
CA PRO A 115 14.47 12.74 -2.40
C PRO A 115 15.64 12.40 -3.32
N ASN A 116 16.41 13.43 -3.72
CA ASN A 116 17.60 13.30 -4.55
C ASN A 116 18.87 13.33 -3.68
N PHE A 117 19.48 12.17 -3.46
CA PHE A 117 20.73 12.04 -2.71
C PHE A 117 21.97 11.90 -3.62
N ASP A 118 21.81 12.00 -4.92
CA ASP A 118 22.95 12.06 -5.83
C ASP A 118 23.51 13.48 -5.94
N PRO A 119 24.78 13.68 -6.28
CA PRO A 119 25.40 15.00 -6.46
C PRO A 119 25.06 15.63 -7.82
N ILE A 120 24.03 15.13 -8.51
CA ILE A 120 23.60 15.57 -9.84
C ILE A 120 22.09 15.81 -9.86
N PHE A 121 21.62 16.55 -10.85
CA PHE A 121 20.19 16.74 -11.07
C PHE A 121 19.52 15.44 -11.47
N HIS A 122 18.28 15.28 -11.04
CA HIS A 122 17.38 14.21 -11.45
C HIS A 122 15.99 14.75 -11.77
N ASN A 123 15.17 13.85 -12.31
CA ASN A 123 13.77 14.07 -12.58
C ASN A 123 13.01 12.82 -12.15
N ALA A 124 11.71 12.91 -11.91
CA ALA A 124 10.81 11.78 -11.84
C ALA A 124 9.56 12.11 -12.66
N PHE A 125 9.25 11.27 -13.64
CA PHE A 125 8.07 11.44 -14.47
C PHE A 125 7.41 10.10 -14.79
N SER A 126 6.13 10.16 -15.16
CA SER A 126 5.37 9.07 -15.75
C SER A 126 4.50 9.62 -16.87
N ASN A 127 4.53 8.98 -18.04
CA ASN A 127 3.71 9.32 -19.21
C ASN A 127 2.95 8.11 -19.78
N TYR A 128 2.85 7.04 -18.99
CA TYR A 128 2.15 5.80 -19.32
C TYR A 128 0.93 5.60 -18.42
N ASP A 129 0.31 4.44 -18.55
CA ASP A 129 -0.87 4.02 -17.79
C ASP A 129 -0.77 4.35 -16.29
N GLY A 130 -1.92 4.52 -15.66
CA GLY A 130 -2.01 4.91 -14.27
C GLY A 130 -2.08 6.44 -14.10
N GLN A 131 -1.09 7.05 -13.45
CA GLN A 131 -1.07 8.49 -13.21
C GLN A 131 0.08 9.17 -13.96
N VAL A 132 -0.26 10.13 -14.83
CA VAL A 132 0.70 10.95 -15.55
C VAL A 132 1.16 12.10 -14.66
N PHE A 133 2.47 12.31 -14.55
CA PHE A 133 3.08 13.45 -13.88
C PHE A 133 4.51 13.72 -14.36
N ASP A 134 5.02 14.92 -14.10
CA ASP A 134 6.42 15.33 -14.28
C ASP A 134 6.78 16.36 -13.20
N VAL A 135 7.76 16.03 -12.36
CA VAL A 135 8.22 16.94 -11.29
C VAL A 135 9.28 17.94 -11.75
N GLY A 136 9.67 17.88 -13.02
CA GLY A 136 10.78 18.65 -13.57
C GLY A 136 12.14 18.18 -13.07
N LEU A 137 13.21 18.79 -13.58
CA LEU A 137 14.57 18.60 -13.05
C LEU A 137 14.71 19.30 -11.70
N TYR A 138 15.34 18.64 -10.74
CA TYR A 138 15.62 19.24 -9.44
C TYR A 138 17.02 18.88 -8.91
N PRO A 139 17.63 19.78 -8.11
CA PRO A 139 19.02 19.64 -7.69
C PRO A 139 19.23 18.62 -6.58
N PRO A 140 20.50 18.27 -6.31
CA PRO A 140 20.92 17.50 -5.14
C PRO A 140 20.33 18.01 -3.82
N GLY A 141 20.05 17.09 -2.89
CA GLY A 141 19.57 17.40 -1.55
C GLY A 141 18.13 17.92 -1.46
N THR A 142 17.40 17.95 -2.58
CA THR A 142 15.99 18.38 -2.58
C THR A 142 15.04 17.22 -2.80
N THR A 143 13.78 17.43 -2.45
CA THR A 143 12.71 16.43 -2.56
C THR A 143 11.56 16.98 -3.40
N ARG A 144 10.96 16.14 -4.21
CA ARG A 144 9.68 16.40 -4.87
C ARG A 144 8.64 15.41 -4.38
N SER A 145 7.41 15.86 -4.20
CA SER A 145 6.30 15.05 -3.68
C SER A 145 5.19 14.92 -4.71
N VAL A 146 4.67 13.73 -4.91
CA VAL A 146 3.59 13.44 -5.86
C VAL A 146 2.46 12.71 -5.14
N PRO A 147 1.22 13.23 -5.12
CA PRO A 147 0.06 12.52 -4.59
C PRO A 147 -0.47 11.53 -5.65
N PHE A 148 -0.72 10.28 -5.25
CA PHE A 148 -1.25 9.23 -6.12
C PHE A 148 -2.74 9.00 -5.85
N ARG A 149 -3.61 9.53 -6.71
CA ARG A 149 -5.06 9.58 -6.51
C ARG A 149 -5.85 8.52 -7.29
N LYS A 150 -5.20 7.81 -8.19
CA LYS A 150 -5.83 6.77 -9.03
C LYS A 150 -5.13 5.44 -8.80
N GLU A 151 -5.90 4.36 -8.74
CA GLU A 151 -5.34 3.00 -8.79
C GLU A 151 -4.68 2.71 -10.13
N GLY A 152 -3.72 1.81 -10.12
CA GLY A 152 -3.06 1.35 -11.34
C GLY A 152 -1.55 1.18 -11.17
N ILE A 153 -0.92 0.81 -12.26
CA ILE A 153 0.53 0.62 -12.35
C ILE A 153 1.14 1.90 -12.93
N VAL A 154 1.97 2.57 -12.17
CA VAL A 154 2.62 3.81 -12.57
C VAL A 154 4.11 3.54 -12.80
N ARG A 155 4.56 3.65 -14.03
CA ARG A 155 5.98 3.48 -14.40
C ARG A 155 6.69 4.82 -14.25
N ILE A 156 7.74 4.83 -13.45
CA ILE A 156 8.53 6.03 -13.12
C ILE A 156 9.84 5.98 -13.89
N PHE A 157 10.22 7.11 -14.46
CA PHE A 157 11.45 7.27 -15.22
C PHE A 157 12.15 8.58 -14.86
N CYS A 158 13.45 8.66 -15.17
CA CYS A 158 14.21 9.89 -15.16
C CYS A 158 14.43 10.38 -16.61
N ASP A 159 14.18 11.67 -16.88
CA ASP A 159 14.27 12.25 -18.23
C ASP A 159 15.69 12.30 -18.80
N ILE A 160 16.70 12.24 -17.94
CA ILE A 160 18.12 12.40 -18.35
C ILE A 160 18.97 11.11 -18.16
N HIS A 161 18.42 10.09 -17.50
CA HIS A 161 19.13 8.83 -17.27
C HIS A 161 18.29 7.64 -17.77
N PRO A 162 18.60 7.07 -18.94
CA PRO A 162 17.76 6.07 -19.58
C PRO A 162 17.64 4.75 -18.81
N THR A 163 18.51 4.51 -17.85
CA THR A 163 18.49 3.29 -17.01
C THR A 163 17.76 3.48 -15.68
N MET A 164 17.34 4.71 -15.37
CA MET A 164 16.60 5.00 -14.14
C MET A 164 15.11 4.78 -14.34
N SER A 165 14.63 3.65 -13.88
CA SER A 165 13.22 3.31 -13.86
C SER A 165 12.79 2.72 -12.51
N ALA A 166 11.50 2.83 -12.21
CA ALA A 166 10.85 2.20 -11.06
C ALA A 166 9.36 2.02 -11.33
N ILE A 167 8.68 1.35 -10.42
CA ILE A 167 7.25 1.11 -10.51
C ILE A 167 6.58 1.45 -9.18
N ILE A 168 5.46 2.15 -9.27
CA ILE A 168 4.55 2.35 -8.14
C ILE A 168 3.24 1.65 -8.47
N VAL A 169 2.88 0.65 -7.66
CA VAL A 169 1.59 -0.03 -7.72
C VAL A 169 0.65 0.64 -6.74
N VAL A 170 -0.35 1.32 -7.25
CA VAL A 170 -1.36 2.03 -6.46
C VAL A 170 -2.59 1.14 -6.34
N VAL A 171 -2.89 0.69 -5.13
CA VAL A 171 -4.00 -0.23 -4.85
C VAL A 171 -5.12 0.45 -4.05
N ARG A 172 -6.36 0.05 -4.27
CA ARG A 172 -7.50 0.50 -3.47
C ARG A 172 -7.65 -0.31 -2.19
N SER A 173 -7.28 -1.58 -2.27
CA SER A 173 -7.35 -2.47 -1.13
C SER A 173 -6.32 -2.09 -0.06
N PRO A 174 -6.67 -2.11 1.23
CA PRO A 174 -5.70 -1.98 2.31
C PRO A 174 -4.89 -3.26 2.53
N TYR A 175 -5.27 -4.37 1.87
CA TYR A 175 -4.69 -5.70 2.04
C TYR A 175 -3.68 -5.98 0.93
N TYR A 176 -2.45 -5.52 1.10
CA TYR A 176 -1.39 -5.71 0.12
C TYR A 176 -0.01 -5.88 0.77
N ALA A 177 0.89 -6.51 0.04
CA ALA A 177 2.29 -6.67 0.41
C ALA A 177 3.18 -6.66 -0.83
N VAL A 178 4.48 -6.42 -0.63
CA VAL A 178 5.53 -6.60 -1.63
C VAL A 178 6.44 -7.72 -1.14
N SER A 179 6.80 -8.65 -2.03
CA SER A 179 7.71 -9.75 -1.67
C SER A 179 9.10 -9.24 -1.28
N ALA A 180 9.68 -9.84 -0.25
CA ALA A 180 11.07 -9.66 0.13
C ALA A 180 12.02 -10.39 -0.85
N ASN A 181 13.34 -10.23 -0.69
CA ASN A 181 14.33 -10.94 -1.51
C ASN A 181 14.18 -12.46 -1.43
N SER A 182 13.76 -12.99 -0.27
CA SER A 182 13.45 -14.42 -0.10
C SER A 182 12.21 -14.87 -0.89
N GLY A 183 11.43 -13.93 -1.43
CA GLY A 183 10.12 -14.14 -2.03
C GLY A 183 8.97 -14.15 -1.02
N GLU A 184 9.25 -14.12 0.27
CA GLU A 184 8.20 -14.13 1.28
C GLU A 184 7.40 -12.84 1.30
N PHE A 185 6.10 -12.96 1.55
CA PHE A 185 5.19 -11.84 1.76
C PHE A 185 4.15 -12.16 2.82
N SER A 186 3.62 -11.13 3.46
CA SER A 186 2.61 -11.25 4.51
C SER A 186 1.66 -10.07 4.48
N ILE A 187 0.37 -10.35 4.42
CA ILE A 187 -0.73 -9.38 4.45
C ILE A 187 -1.47 -9.59 5.77
N ALA A 188 -1.28 -8.67 6.70
CA ALA A 188 -1.87 -8.75 8.02
C ALA A 188 -3.27 -8.12 8.08
N ASN A 189 -4.02 -8.44 9.13
CA ASN A 189 -5.30 -7.84 9.46
C ASN A 189 -6.38 -8.02 8.38
N VAL A 190 -6.40 -9.16 7.69
CA VAL A 190 -7.40 -9.49 6.70
C VAL A 190 -8.64 -10.05 7.40
N PRO A 191 -9.81 -9.38 7.32
CA PRO A 191 -11.05 -9.91 7.89
C PRO A 191 -11.49 -11.21 7.22
N PRO A 192 -12.31 -12.03 7.89
CA PRO A 192 -12.95 -13.16 7.25
C PRO A 192 -13.80 -12.75 6.06
N GLY A 193 -13.71 -13.50 4.97
CA GLY A 193 -14.41 -13.23 3.71
C GLY A 193 -13.77 -13.93 2.52
N ALA A 194 -14.43 -13.83 1.37
CA ALA A 194 -13.90 -14.29 0.10
C ALA A 194 -13.23 -13.12 -0.63
N TYR A 195 -12.02 -13.34 -1.09
CA TYR A 195 -11.17 -12.34 -1.72
C TYR A 195 -10.70 -12.82 -3.09
N ARG A 196 -10.52 -11.86 -4.00
CA ARG A 196 -9.74 -12.08 -5.23
C ARG A 196 -8.29 -11.71 -4.96
N LEU A 197 -7.42 -12.70 -5.11
CA LEU A 197 -5.98 -12.52 -5.08
C LEU A 197 -5.53 -11.96 -6.43
N HIS A 198 -4.79 -10.86 -6.39
CA HIS A 198 -4.10 -10.27 -7.53
C HIS A 198 -2.60 -10.26 -7.30
N ILE A 199 -1.86 -10.38 -8.38
CA ILE A 199 -0.40 -10.34 -8.37
C ILE A 199 0.06 -9.42 -9.49
N PHE A 200 1.09 -8.65 -9.21
CA PHE A 200 1.81 -7.85 -10.20
C PHE A 200 3.29 -8.12 -10.13
N HIS A 201 3.90 -8.33 -11.28
CA HIS A 201 5.35 -8.34 -11.48
C HIS A 201 5.67 -7.67 -12.79
N GLU A 202 6.66 -6.77 -12.79
CA GLU A 202 6.96 -5.91 -13.95
C GLU A 202 7.37 -6.69 -15.21
N ARG A 203 7.96 -7.87 -15.04
CA ARG A 203 8.45 -8.72 -16.14
C ARG A 203 7.58 -9.95 -16.41
N ALA A 204 6.40 -10.02 -15.82
CA ALA A 204 5.41 -11.04 -16.16
C ALA A 204 4.49 -10.55 -17.29
N THR A 205 4.07 -11.47 -18.14
CA THR A 205 3.03 -11.16 -19.14
C THR A 205 1.66 -11.03 -18.47
N GLN A 206 0.74 -10.28 -19.08
CA GLN A 206 -0.63 -10.18 -18.57
C GLN A 206 -1.31 -11.55 -18.46
N GLN A 207 -0.99 -12.47 -19.38
CA GLN A 207 -1.49 -13.84 -19.32
C GLN A 207 -1.02 -14.54 -18.03
N THR A 208 0.28 -14.50 -17.73
CA THR A 208 0.84 -15.06 -16.49
C THR A 208 0.15 -14.48 -15.24
N LEU A 209 -0.04 -13.17 -15.20
CA LEU A 209 -0.69 -12.49 -14.05
C LEU A 209 -2.16 -12.91 -13.92
N ASN A 210 -2.88 -13.06 -15.02
CA ASN A 210 -4.27 -13.52 -15.03
C ASN A 210 -4.42 -14.97 -14.53
N GLU A 211 -3.50 -15.85 -14.91
CA GLU A 211 -3.47 -17.25 -14.48
C GLU A 211 -3.22 -17.41 -12.97
N LEU A 212 -2.51 -16.47 -12.36
CA LEU A 212 -2.25 -16.43 -10.93
C LEU A 212 -3.41 -15.81 -10.12
N THR A 213 -4.32 -15.11 -10.79
CA THR A 213 -5.49 -14.51 -10.15
C THR A 213 -6.48 -15.59 -9.75
N ARG A 214 -6.83 -15.66 -8.45
CA ARG A 214 -7.73 -16.68 -7.91
C ARG A 214 -8.52 -16.19 -6.71
N THR A 215 -9.53 -16.96 -6.32
CA THR A 215 -10.26 -16.71 -5.08
C THR A 215 -9.49 -17.28 -3.88
N VAL A 216 -9.53 -16.56 -2.77
CA VAL A 216 -8.97 -16.94 -1.47
C VAL A 216 -10.03 -16.73 -0.41
N ASP A 217 -10.34 -17.76 0.35
CA ASP A 217 -11.29 -17.71 1.47
C ASP A 217 -10.50 -17.53 2.78
N VAL A 218 -10.81 -16.47 3.51
CA VAL A 218 -10.24 -16.16 4.82
C VAL A 218 -11.31 -16.46 5.87
N THR A 219 -11.04 -17.39 6.76
CA THR A 219 -12.01 -17.88 7.77
C THR A 219 -11.77 -17.32 9.17
N GLY A 220 -10.76 -16.46 9.35
CA GLY A 220 -10.34 -15.89 10.63
C GLY A 220 -9.11 -16.59 11.23
N ALA A 221 -8.65 -17.69 10.64
CA ALA A 221 -7.33 -18.26 10.87
C ALA A 221 -6.35 -17.80 9.78
N ASP A 222 -5.07 -17.85 10.07
CA ASP A 222 -4.02 -17.51 9.11
C ASP A 222 -4.09 -18.41 7.88
N VAL A 223 -3.88 -17.83 6.71
CA VAL A 223 -4.01 -18.48 5.40
C VAL A 223 -2.65 -18.55 4.72
N ALA A 224 -2.14 -19.75 4.54
CA ALA A 224 -0.93 -20.00 3.76
C ALA A 224 -1.30 -20.21 2.28
N LEU A 225 -0.87 -19.31 1.41
CA LEU A 225 -1.09 -19.40 -0.05
C LEU A 225 -0.13 -20.38 -0.74
N GLY A 226 0.90 -20.84 -0.02
CA GLY A 226 1.97 -21.68 -0.57
C GLY A 226 2.91 -20.89 -1.48
N ASN A 227 3.52 -21.59 -2.44
CA ASN A 227 4.40 -20.98 -3.43
C ASN A 227 3.58 -20.46 -4.62
N LEU A 228 3.86 -19.22 -5.00
CA LEU A 228 3.31 -18.54 -6.16
C LEU A 228 4.42 -18.42 -7.22
N THR A 229 4.36 -19.25 -8.25
CA THR A 229 5.37 -19.25 -9.30
C THR A 229 5.03 -18.20 -10.36
N VAL A 230 5.86 -17.16 -10.47
CA VAL A 230 5.72 -16.08 -11.45
C VAL A 230 6.71 -16.30 -12.58
N SER A 231 6.23 -16.56 -13.78
CA SER A 231 7.08 -16.74 -14.97
C SER A 231 7.33 -15.43 -15.67
N GLU A 232 8.59 -15.15 -16.01
CA GLU A 232 9.01 -14.06 -16.92
C GLU A 232 9.09 -14.52 -18.38
N SER A 233 8.64 -15.73 -18.68
CA SER A 233 8.62 -16.23 -20.07
C SER A 233 7.76 -15.33 -20.96
N GLY A 234 8.26 -14.99 -22.13
CA GLY A 234 7.55 -14.11 -23.07
C GLY A 234 7.68 -12.62 -22.80
N TYR A 235 8.30 -12.21 -21.69
CA TYR A 235 8.56 -10.80 -21.43
C TYR A 235 9.61 -10.24 -22.40
N LEU A 236 9.29 -9.10 -22.99
CA LEU A 236 10.20 -8.35 -23.88
C LEU A 236 10.55 -7.03 -23.21
N LEU A 237 11.82 -6.86 -22.88
CA LEU A 237 12.34 -5.57 -22.40
C LEU A 237 12.40 -4.59 -23.58
N LEU A 238 11.50 -3.62 -23.57
CA LEU A 238 11.49 -2.52 -24.53
C LEU A 238 12.11 -1.29 -23.90
N PRO A 239 13.04 -0.60 -24.61
CA PRO A 239 13.56 0.69 -24.14
C PRO A 239 12.42 1.69 -23.96
N HIS A 240 12.42 2.39 -22.84
CA HIS A 240 11.47 3.49 -22.64
C HIS A 240 11.98 4.76 -23.32
N LYS A 241 11.05 5.65 -23.64
CA LYS A 241 11.34 6.98 -24.18
C LYS A 241 11.50 7.98 -23.04
N ASN A 242 12.12 9.12 -23.34
CA ASN A 242 12.14 10.27 -22.47
C ASN A 242 10.74 10.91 -22.36
N LYS A 243 10.58 11.92 -21.52
CA LYS A 243 9.27 12.57 -21.28
C LYS A 243 8.65 13.23 -22.53
N TYR A 244 9.44 13.46 -23.57
CA TYR A 244 8.99 14.02 -24.86
C TYR A 244 8.66 12.93 -25.89
N GLY A 245 8.67 11.67 -25.51
CA GLY A 245 8.43 10.53 -26.41
C GLY A 245 9.59 10.23 -27.39
N LYS A 246 10.75 10.81 -27.14
CA LYS A 246 11.96 10.62 -27.97
C LYS A 246 12.91 9.63 -27.33
N ASP A 247 13.81 9.07 -28.15
CA ASP A 247 14.93 8.28 -27.65
C ASP A 247 15.88 9.15 -26.82
N TYR A 248 16.53 8.55 -25.85
CA TYR A 248 17.58 9.22 -25.11
C TYR A 248 18.79 9.44 -26.04
N PRO A 249 19.50 10.57 -25.90
CA PRO A 249 20.76 10.74 -26.60
C PRO A 249 21.71 9.59 -26.31
N ALA A 250 22.47 9.14 -27.32
CA ALA A 250 23.54 8.19 -27.08
C ALA A 250 24.46 8.75 -25.98
N ALA A 251 24.82 7.89 -25.00
CA ALA A 251 25.71 8.29 -23.93
C ALA A 251 27.01 8.85 -24.55
N SER A 252 27.16 10.16 -24.63
CA SER A 252 28.40 10.81 -24.97
C SER A 252 29.37 10.57 -23.83
N GLY A 253 30.26 9.59 -24.03
CA GLY A 253 31.33 9.32 -23.08
C GLY A 253 32.31 10.49 -23.04
N THR A 254 31.96 11.54 -22.34
CA THR A 254 32.85 12.53 -21.69
C THR A 254 32.01 13.74 -21.28
N TYR A 255 31.67 13.80 -20.05
CA TYR A 255 31.39 15.08 -19.41
C TYR A 255 32.76 15.75 -19.21
N SER A 256 33.23 16.49 -20.17
CA SER A 256 34.36 17.40 -19.99
C SER A 256 33.87 18.53 -19.10
N GLY A 257 34.06 18.37 -17.81
CA GLY A 257 33.90 19.46 -16.84
C GLY A 257 34.90 20.52 -17.18
N SER A 258 34.48 21.57 -17.90
CA SER A 258 35.19 22.84 -17.89
C SER A 258 35.05 23.39 -16.47
N LYS A 259 36.18 23.32 -15.71
CA LYS A 259 36.35 24.15 -14.51
C LYS A 259 36.26 25.61 -14.88
N PRO A 260 35.62 26.45 -14.00
CA PRO A 260 35.71 27.87 -14.10
C PRO A 260 37.12 28.40 -13.90
#